data_6f5493098228d01f32f4880b7d9a97cd
#
_entry.id   6f5493098228d01f32f4880b7d9a97cd
#
_cell.length_a   1.000
_cell.length_b   1.000
_cell.length_c   1.000
_cell.angle_alpha   90.00
_cell.angle_beta   90.00
_cell.angle_gamma   90.00
#
_symmetry.space_group_name_H-M   'P 1'
#
loop_
_entity.id
_entity.type
_entity.pdbx_description
1 polymer ?
#
loop_
_entity_poly.entity_id
_entity_poly.type
_entity_poly.pdbx_seq_one_letter_code
_entity_poly.pdbx_strand_id
1 'polypeptide(L)'
;GVEQRDALKSKAVNPPHLLVMTATPIPRTVAMTVFGDLDVSTLRELPLGRAPITTHVVPVLEKPGYLERAWSRIKEEVSQGHQAYIVAPRISAAVSEDADMEFLMGESATVIASVEELGPQLQSGPLSGLKVAPLHGRLSAEEKDATMRAFANKEIDVLVSTTVIEVGVDVPNATVMVIMDADRFGVSQLHQLRGRIGRGTSPGLCLLVTSAVPE
;
A
#
# COMPACT_ATOMS: atom_id res chain seq x y z
N GLY A 1 1.90 -7.30 21.38
CA GLY A 1 1.47 -8.69 21.42
C GLY A 1 0.45 -8.95 22.53
N VAL A 2 -0.07 -10.18 22.60
CA VAL A 2 -1.08 -10.57 23.61
C VAL A 2 -0.55 -10.37 25.03
N GLU A 3 0.69 -10.75 25.28
CA GLU A 3 1.36 -10.58 26.57
C GLU A 3 1.44 -9.13 27.08
N GLN A 4 1.63 -8.17 26.17
CA GLN A 4 1.64 -6.75 26.53
C GLN A 4 0.25 -6.23 26.94
N ARG A 5 -0.81 -6.78 26.37
CA ARG A 5 -2.20 -6.44 26.74
C ARG A 5 -2.56 -7.01 28.09
N ASP A 6 -2.14 -8.24 28.36
CA ASP A 6 -2.38 -8.91 29.65
C ASP A 6 -1.59 -8.22 30.77
N ALA A 7 -0.38 -7.78 30.48
CA ALA A 7 0.43 -6.98 31.41
C ALA A 7 -0.20 -5.62 31.73
N LEU A 8 -0.94 -5.00 30.80
CA LEU A 8 -1.68 -3.76 31.07
C LEU A 8 -2.92 -4.01 31.95
N LYS A 9 -3.61 -5.13 31.75
CA LYS A 9 -4.75 -5.51 32.57
C LYS A 9 -4.38 -5.86 34.02
N SER A 10 -3.20 -6.46 34.22
CA SER A 10 -2.78 -6.97 35.53
C SER A 10 -2.14 -5.89 36.44
N LYS A 11 -1.75 -4.74 35.92
CA LYS A 11 -1.05 -3.68 36.67
C LYS A 11 -1.96 -2.70 37.41
N ALA A 12 -3.26 -2.70 37.18
CA ALA A 12 -4.16 -1.72 37.77
C ALA A 12 -5.07 -2.37 38.83
N VAL A 13 -5.22 -1.71 39.96
CA VAL A 13 -6.19 -2.08 41.03
C VAL A 13 -7.64 -2.06 40.48
N ASN A 14 -7.92 -1.17 39.53
CA ASN A 14 -9.13 -1.19 38.72
C ASN A 14 -8.72 -1.44 37.25
N PRO A 15 -9.27 -2.46 36.57
CA PRO A 15 -8.97 -2.73 35.18
C PRO A 15 -9.36 -1.53 34.30
N PRO A 16 -8.44 -1.02 33.46
CA PRO A 16 -8.75 0.09 32.56
C PRO A 16 -9.77 -0.33 31.51
N HIS A 17 -10.60 0.62 31.05
CA HIS A 17 -11.42 0.41 29.86
C HIS A 17 -10.51 0.16 28.65
N LEU A 18 -10.78 -0.91 27.89
CA LEU A 18 -10.00 -1.31 26.74
C LEU A 18 -10.79 -1.03 25.45
N LEU A 19 -10.24 -0.19 24.58
CA LEU A 19 -10.75 0.01 23.23
C LEU A 19 -9.72 -0.55 22.23
N VAL A 20 -10.14 -1.53 21.44
CA VAL A 20 -9.36 -2.10 20.34
C VAL A 20 -9.95 -1.60 19.03
N MET A 21 -9.14 -0.94 18.23
CA MET A 21 -9.55 -0.42 16.92
C MET A 21 -8.75 -1.09 15.81
N THR A 22 -9.43 -1.39 14.70
CA THR A 22 -8.81 -1.90 13.49
C THR A 22 -9.46 -1.27 12.26
N ALA A 23 -8.67 -0.97 11.24
CA ALA A 23 -9.17 -0.47 9.97
C ALA A 23 -9.62 -1.59 9.02
N THR A 24 -9.31 -2.85 9.35
CA THR A 24 -9.72 -4.01 8.56
C THR A 24 -10.99 -4.63 9.14
N PRO A 25 -12.00 -4.95 8.30
CA PRO A 25 -13.16 -5.66 8.77
C PRO A 25 -12.74 -7.06 9.24
N ILE A 26 -12.87 -7.30 10.54
CA ILE A 26 -12.69 -8.63 11.12
C ILE A 26 -14.06 -9.28 11.19
N PRO A 27 -14.28 -10.49 10.62
CA PRO A 27 -15.53 -11.19 10.78
C PRO A 27 -15.87 -11.34 12.26
N ARG A 28 -17.14 -11.13 12.61
CA ARG A 28 -17.59 -11.14 14.01
C ARG A 28 -17.19 -12.42 14.75
N THR A 29 -17.21 -13.55 14.05
CA THR A 29 -16.77 -14.85 14.59
C THR A 29 -15.30 -14.85 14.99
N VAL A 30 -14.42 -14.27 14.17
CA VAL A 30 -12.99 -14.14 14.48
C VAL A 30 -12.77 -13.14 15.61
N ALA A 31 -13.50 -12.03 15.62
CA ALA A 31 -13.42 -11.04 16.70
C ALA A 31 -13.82 -11.66 18.04
N MET A 32 -14.87 -12.45 18.10
CA MET A 32 -15.29 -13.15 19.31
C MET A 32 -14.27 -14.21 19.76
N THR A 33 -13.62 -14.90 18.83
CA THR A 33 -12.60 -15.90 19.15
C THR A 33 -11.32 -15.28 19.71
N VAL A 34 -10.93 -14.13 19.18
CA VAL A 34 -9.65 -13.45 19.54
C VAL A 34 -9.81 -12.52 20.73
N PHE A 35 -10.97 -11.88 20.88
CA PHE A 35 -11.20 -10.82 21.87
C PHE A 35 -12.26 -11.17 22.93
N GLY A 36 -12.91 -12.32 22.82
CA GLY A 36 -13.82 -12.91 23.81
C GLY A 36 -14.96 -11.97 24.24
N ASP A 37 -14.71 -11.18 25.27
CA ASP A 37 -15.71 -10.38 25.99
C ASP A 37 -15.88 -8.93 25.50
N LEU A 38 -15.39 -8.58 24.29
CA LEU A 38 -15.52 -7.23 23.78
C LEU A 38 -16.77 -7.04 22.94
N ASP A 39 -17.51 -5.97 23.21
CA ASP A 39 -18.57 -5.49 22.33
C ASP A 39 -17.98 -4.95 21.03
N VAL A 40 -18.57 -5.34 19.89
CA VAL A 40 -18.11 -4.92 18.57
C VAL A 40 -19.02 -3.86 18.00
N SER A 41 -18.46 -2.67 17.79
CA SER A 41 -19.11 -1.57 17.07
C SER A 41 -18.44 -1.37 15.71
N THR A 42 -19.23 -1.28 14.65
CA THR A 42 -18.72 -1.11 13.29
C THR A 42 -19.14 0.26 12.73
N LEU A 43 -18.18 1.07 12.36
CA LEU A 43 -18.40 2.32 11.63
C LEU A 43 -18.48 2.01 10.12
N ARG A 44 -19.66 2.17 9.53
CA ARG A 44 -19.91 1.88 8.10
C ARG A 44 -19.98 3.13 7.24
N GLU A 45 -20.07 4.28 7.86
CA GLU A 45 -20.20 5.54 7.15
C GLU A 45 -18.84 6.05 6.70
N LEU A 46 -18.79 6.55 5.48
CA LEU A 46 -17.63 7.27 4.98
C LEU A 46 -17.70 8.73 5.46
N PRO A 47 -16.57 9.36 5.78
CA PRO A 47 -16.53 10.78 6.08
C PRO A 47 -17.16 11.60 4.95
N LEU A 48 -17.94 12.62 5.33
CA LEU A 48 -18.55 13.53 4.37
C LEU A 48 -17.48 14.21 3.50
N GLY A 49 -17.74 14.30 2.20
CA GLY A 49 -16.85 14.96 1.25
C GLY A 49 -15.72 14.07 0.70
N ARG A 50 -15.67 12.79 1.06
CA ARG A 50 -14.70 11.86 0.46
C ARG A 50 -15.13 11.48 -0.95
N ALA A 51 -14.24 11.69 -1.92
CA ALA A 51 -14.47 11.32 -3.30
C ALA A 51 -14.44 9.78 -3.49
N PRO A 52 -15.20 9.23 -4.46
CA PRO A 52 -15.20 7.80 -4.74
C PRO A 52 -13.84 7.33 -5.26
N ILE A 53 -13.49 6.08 -4.94
CA ILE A 53 -12.29 5.43 -5.46
C ILE A 53 -12.71 4.31 -6.40
N THR A 54 -12.33 4.44 -7.66
CA THR A 54 -12.53 3.38 -8.67
C THR A 54 -11.33 2.44 -8.66
N THR A 55 -11.58 1.14 -8.74
CA THR A 55 -10.51 0.12 -8.73
C THR A 55 -10.60 -0.72 -10.00
N HIS A 56 -9.48 -0.89 -10.69
CA HIS A 56 -9.38 -1.74 -11.88
C HIS A 56 -8.21 -2.71 -11.75
N VAL A 57 -8.42 -3.91 -12.30
CA VAL A 57 -7.35 -4.90 -12.45
C VAL A 57 -6.67 -4.66 -13.80
N VAL A 58 -5.35 -4.73 -13.80
CA VAL A 58 -4.47 -4.55 -14.96
C VAL A 58 -3.72 -5.87 -15.21
N PRO A 59 -4.28 -6.81 -16.00
CA PRO A 59 -3.68 -8.11 -16.28
C PRO A 59 -2.61 -7.95 -17.36
N VAL A 60 -1.35 -7.81 -16.96
CA VAL A 60 -0.25 -7.43 -17.86
C VAL A 60 0.10 -8.52 -18.88
N LEU A 61 -0.13 -9.80 -18.57
CA LEU A 61 0.12 -10.89 -19.51
C LEU A 61 -0.92 -10.93 -20.64
N GLU A 62 -2.18 -10.65 -20.33
CA GLU A 62 -3.25 -10.65 -21.33
C GLU A 62 -3.30 -9.32 -22.12
N LYS A 63 -3.04 -8.22 -21.44
CA LYS A 63 -3.18 -6.86 -21.97
C LYS A 63 -2.00 -5.97 -21.60
N PRO A 64 -0.82 -6.18 -22.18
CA PRO A 64 0.40 -5.44 -21.81
C PRO A 64 0.27 -3.92 -22.00
N GLY A 65 -0.49 -3.48 -23.00
CA GLY A 65 -0.76 -2.05 -23.21
C GLY A 65 -1.51 -1.34 -22.08
N TYR A 66 -2.14 -2.10 -21.17
CA TYR A 66 -2.81 -1.52 -20.00
C TYR A 66 -1.83 -0.96 -18.98
N LEU A 67 -0.62 -1.52 -18.89
CA LEU A 67 0.43 -0.98 -18.04
C LEU A 67 0.93 0.37 -18.57
N GLU A 68 1.11 0.48 -19.89
CA GLU A 68 1.48 1.76 -20.52
C GLU A 68 0.39 2.82 -20.31
N ARG A 69 -0.87 2.40 -20.36
CA ARG A 69 -2.00 3.28 -20.07
C ARG A 69 -2.01 3.72 -18.59
N ALA A 70 -1.59 2.85 -17.67
CA ALA A 70 -1.46 3.20 -16.25
C ALA A 70 -0.42 4.31 -16.04
N TRP A 71 0.74 4.20 -16.71
CA TRP A 71 1.77 5.25 -16.65
C TRP A 71 1.31 6.56 -17.28
N SER A 72 0.62 6.48 -18.41
CA SER A 72 0.01 7.66 -19.05
C SER A 72 -0.99 8.35 -18.13
N ARG A 73 -1.79 7.56 -17.38
CA ARG A 73 -2.75 8.09 -16.43
C ARG A 73 -2.09 8.82 -15.27
N ILE A 74 -0.95 8.31 -14.76
CA ILE A 74 -0.16 9.05 -13.75
C ILE A 74 0.27 10.41 -14.31
N LYS A 75 0.80 10.45 -15.51
CA LYS A 75 1.22 11.72 -16.13
C LYS A 75 0.07 12.72 -16.29
N GLU A 76 -1.10 12.23 -16.71
CA GLU A 76 -2.32 13.05 -16.82
C GLU A 76 -2.70 13.66 -15.46
N GLU A 77 -2.72 12.86 -14.39
CA GLU A 77 -3.07 13.34 -13.05
C GLU A 77 -2.02 14.33 -12.52
N VAL A 78 -0.72 14.05 -12.73
CA VAL A 78 0.35 14.98 -12.32
C VAL A 78 0.26 16.30 -13.08
N SER A 79 -0.08 16.26 -14.37
CA SER A 79 -0.28 17.48 -15.16
C SER A 79 -1.42 18.36 -14.66
N GLN A 80 -2.38 17.78 -13.93
CA GLN A 80 -3.48 18.48 -13.26
C GLN A 80 -3.11 18.93 -11.84
N GLY A 81 -1.88 18.71 -11.41
CA GLY A 81 -1.36 19.08 -10.09
C GLY A 81 -1.67 18.05 -9.00
N HIS A 82 -2.09 16.83 -9.37
CA HIS A 82 -2.27 15.71 -8.45
C HIS A 82 -0.97 14.91 -8.27
N GLN A 83 -1.00 13.94 -7.38
CA GLN A 83 0.14 13.08 -7.07
C GLN A 83 -0.27 11.60 -7.13
N ALA A 84 0.73 10.72 -7.25
CA ALA A 84 0.49 9.29 -7.35
C ALA A 84 1.35 8.47 -6.40
N TYR A 85 0.82 7.32 -5.97
CA TYR A 85 1.55 6.25 -5.31
C TYR A 85 1.79 5.10 -6.28
N ILE A 86 2.98 4.52 -6.23
CA ILE A 86 3.27 3.21 -6.81
C ILE A 86 3.74 2.32 -5.68
N VAL A 87 3.03 1.24 -5.45
CA VAL A 87 3.34 0.28 -4.39
C VAL A 87 3.87 -0.99 -5.03
N ALA A 88 5.07 -1.40 -4.63
CA ALA A 88 5.64 -2.67 -5.01
C ALA A 88 5.65 -3.62 -3.79
N PRO A 89 5.52 -4.94 -3.98
CA PRO A 89 5.66 -5.88 -2.88
C PRO A 89 7.04 -5.77 -2.25
N ARG A 90 7.12 -6.01 -0.97
CA ARG A 90 8.39 -6.02 -0.26
C ARG A 90 9.22 -7.19 -0.76
N ILE A 91 10.31 -6.92 -1.47
CA ILE A 91 11.33 -7.92 -1.69
C ILE A 91 12.23 -7.91 -0.47
N SER A 92 12.10 -8.94 0.31
CA SER A 92 13.21 -9.38 1.10
C SER A 92 14.16 -10.06 0.11
N ALA A 93 15.24 -9.38 -0.29
CA ALA A 93 16.46 -10.09 -0.59
C ALA A 93 17.00 -10.61 0.74
N ALA A 94 16.21 -11.45 1.42
CA ALA A 94 16.77 -12.41 2.33
C ALA A 94 17.55 -13.36 1.42
N VAL A 95 18.86 -13.25 1.45
CA VAL A 95 19.71 -14.39 1.25
C VAL A 95 19.23 -15.39 2.30
N SER A 96 18.22 -16.18 1.97
CA SER A 96 17.89 -17.39 2.70
C SER A 96 19.04 -18.33 2.43
N GLU A 97 19.74 -18.74 3.48
CA GLU A 97 20.77 -19.80 3.43
C GLU A 97 20.18 -21.17 3.02
N ASP A 98 18.92 -21.23 2.62
CA ASP A 98 18.20 -22.39 2.08
C ASP A 98 18.05 -22.28 0.55
N ALA A 99 19.19 -22.25 -0.15
CA ALA A 99 19.23 -22.28 -1.62
C ALA A 99 18.70 -23.61 -2.24
N ASP A 100 18.31 -24.56 -1.43
CA ASP A 100 17.85 -25.88 -1.91
C ASP A 100 16.35 -25.96 -2.22
N MET A 101 15.56 -24.95 -1.88
CA MET A 101 14.11 -24.93 -2.22
C MET A 101 13.79 -24.15 -3.50
N GLU A 102 14.69 -23.34 -4.00
CA GLU A 102 14.53 -22.56 -5.23
C GLU A 102 14.64 -23.41 -6.50
N PHE A 103 15.23 -24.59 -6.41
CA PHE A 103 15.40 -25.54 -7.55
C PHE A 103 14.15 -26.37 -7.86
N LEU A 104 13.14 -26.40 -6.99
CA LEU A 104 11.92 -27.20 -7.17
C LEU A 104 10.72 -26.42 -7.70
N MET A 105 10.80 -25.10 -7.79
CA MET A 105 9.76 -24.26 -8.38
C MET A 105 10.26 -23.69 -9.71
N GLY A 106 9.97 -24.40 -10.80
CA GLY A 106 10.38 -24.07 -12.17
C GLY A 106 10.05 -22.63 -12.56
N GLU A 107 11.03 -22.01 -13.19
CA GLU A 107 11.06 -20.89 -14.14
C GLU A 107 9.79 -20.03 -14.29
N SER A 108 9.39 -19.34 -13.26
CA SER A 108 8.56 -18.14 -13.33
C SER A 108 8.92 -17.20 -12.18
N ALA A 109 10.21 -17.02 -11.93
CA ALA A 109 10.69 -15.90 -11.13
C ALA A 109 10.52 -14.65 -11.99
N THR A 110 9.31 -14.08 -11.98
CA THR A 110 9.10 -12.69 -12.36
C THR A 110 10.06 -11.90 -11.50
N VAL A 111 11.10 -11.33 -12.10
CA VAL A 111 12.08 -10.48 -11.41
C VAL A 111 11.31 -9.33 -10.82
N ILE A 112 11.04 -9.42 -9.53
CA ILE A 112 10.35 -8.37 -8.80
C ILE A 112 11.39 -7.28 -8.61
N ALA A 113 11.27 -6.21 -9.39
CA ALA A 113 12.13 -5.03 -9.22
C ALA A 113 11.97 -4.46 -7.81
N SER A 114 13.07 -4.27 -7.10
CA SER A 114 13.01 -3.62 -5.78
C SER A 114 12.56 -2.16 -5.97
N VAL A 115 12.01 -1.54 -4.94
CA VAL A 115 11.64 -0.11 -5.00
C VAL A 115 12.84 0.76 -5.37
N GLU A 116 14.04 0.35 -4.95
CA GLU A 116 15.30 1.02 -5.25
C GLU A 116 15.64 0.96 -6.75
N GLU A 117 15.25 -0.09 -7.45
CA GLU A 117 15.46 -0.26 -8.89
C GLU A 117 14.28 0.29 -9.70
N LEU A 118 13.06 0.05 -9.23
CA LEU A 118 11.84 0.47 -9.92
C LEU A 118 11.73 1.99 -10.03
N GLY A 119 12.07 2.73 -8.98
CA GLY A 119 12.02 4.19 -8.98
C GLY A 119 12.84 4.81 -10.11
N PRO A 120 14.15 4.56 -10.19
CA PRO A 120 15.00 5.04 -11.27
C PRO A 120 14.58 4.56 -12.66
N GLN A 121 14.14 3.31 -12.81
CA GLN A 121 13.64 2.78 -14.09
C GLN A 121 12.39 3.52 -14.56
N LEU A 122 11.45 3.80 -13.68
CA LEU A 122 10.26 4.56 -14.00
C LEU A 122 10.60 6.00 -14.35
N GLN A 123 11.51 6.62 -13.61
CA GLN A 123 11.91 8.01 -13.83
C GLN A 123 12.70 8.21 -15.14
N SER A 124 13.54 7.24 -15.52
CA SER A 124 14.28 7.29 -16.81
C SER A 124 13.43 6.82 -17.99
N GLY A 125 12.36 6.11 -17.75
CA GLY A 125 11.47 5.49 -18.73
C GLY A 125 10.08 6.13 -18.78
N PRO A 126 9.03 5.37 -18.42
CA PRO A 126 7.64 5.77 -18.65
C PRO A 126 7.20 7.01 -17.88
N LEU A 127 7.85 7.35 -16.76
CA LEU A 127 7.55 8.55 -15.96
C LEU A 127 8.62 9.64 -16.09
N SER A 128 9.35 9.66 -17.23
CA SER A 128 10.34 10.69 -17.49
C SER A 128 9.71 12.09 -17.42
N GLY A 129 10.45 13.01 -16.79
CA GLY A 129 9.99 14.37 -16.54
C GLY A 129 9.22 14.58 -15.25
N LEU A 130 8.86 13.50 -14.53
CA LEU A 130 8.24 13.57 -13.21
C LEU A 130 9.27 13.40 -12.09
N LYS A 131 9.00 13.99 -10.95
CA LYS A 131 9.82 13.84 -9.75
C LYS A 131 9.39 12.58 -9.01
N VAL A 132 10.16 11.53 -9.15
CA VAL A 132 9.91 10.22 -8.53
C VAL A 132 10.84 10.05 -7.34
N ALA A 133 10.29 9.65 -6.19
CA ALA A 133 11.09 9.36 -5.01
C ALA A 133 10.75 7.97 -4.43
N PRO A 134 11.77 7.22 -3.96
CA PRO A 134 11.55 5.94 -3.30
C PRO A 134 11.25 6.13 -1.81
N LEU A 135 10.40 5.24 -1.26
CA LEU A 135 10.14 5.13 0.17
C LEU A 135 10.12 3.66 0.58
N HIS A 136 11.12 3.22 1.32
CA HIS A 136 11.27 1.81 1.70
C HIS A 136 11.81 1.62 3.13
N GLY A 137 11.77 0.39 3.62
CA GLY A 137 12.13 0.06 5.00
C GLY A 137 13.58 0.36 5.39
N ARG A 138 14.51 0.36 4.43
CA ARG A 138 15.95 0.60 4.67
C ARG A 138 16.31 2.07 4.91
N LEU A 139 15.44 3.00 4.50
CA LEU A 139 15.64 4.42 4.80
C LEU A 139 15.59 4.64 6.32
N SER A 140 16.41 5.55 6.83
CA SER A 140 16.33 6.02 8.21
C SER A 140 14.97 6.68 8.50
N ALA A 141 14.63 6.83 9.76
CA ALA A 141 13.39 7.51 10.15
C ALA A 141 13.35 8.97 9.62
N GLU A 142 14.49 9.64 9.68
CA GLU A 142 14.64 11.03 9.23
C GLU A 142 14.46 11.17 7.71
N GLU A 143 15.04 10.24 6.92
CA GLU A 143 14.87 10.21 5.47
C GLU A 143 13.42 9.92 5.06
N LYS A 144 12.76 8.97 5.76
CA LYS A 144 11.33 8.68 5.54
C LYS A 144 10.47 9.90 5.80
N ASP A 145 10.70 10.58 6.91
CA ASP A 145 9.97 11.79 7.29
C ASP A 145 10.23 12.93 6.31
N ALA A 146 11.46 13.11 5.86
CA ALA A 146 11.81 14.12 4.87
C ALA A 146 11.13 13.85 3.53
N THR A 147 11.18 12.60 3.04
CA THR A 147 10.53 12.18 1.79
C THR A 147 9.01 12.36 1.87
N MET A 148 8.38 11.97 2.98
CA MET A 148 6.95 12.12 3.16
C MET A 148 6.52 13.59 3.24
N ARG A 149 7.32 14.46 3.89
CA ARG A 149 7.06 15.90 3.91
C ARG A 149 7.20 16.53 2.53
N ALA A 150 8.26 16.18 1.77
CA ALA A 150 8.42 16.63 0.40
C ALA A 150 7.26 16.19 -0.50
N PHE A 151 6.77 14.96 -0.32
CA PHE A 151 5.59 14.49 -1.04
C PHE A 151 4.33 15.25 -0.63
N ALA A 152 4.09 15.45 0.66
CA ALA A 152 2.95 16.25 1.13
C ALA A 152 2.97 17.70 0.64
N ASN A 153 4.16 18.27 0.50
CA ASN A 153 4.39 19.63 -0.01
C ASN A 153 4.36 19.74 -1.55
N LYS A 154 4.06 18.65 -2.27
CA LYS A 154 4.06 18.59 -3.75
C LYS A 154 5.42 18.82 -4.41
N GLU A 155 6.50 18.58 -3.69
CA GLU A 155 7.86 18.61 -4.23
C GLU A 155 8.22 17.33 -4.98
N ILE A 156 7.47 16.25 -4.72
CA ILE A 156 7.54 14.93 -5.35
C ILE A 156 6.20 14.64 -6.00
N ASP A 157 6.21 14.21 -7.26
CA ASP A 157 5.01 13.91 -8.04
C ASP A 157 4.54 12.46 -7.81
N VAL A 158 5.49 11.52 -7.72
CA VAL A 158 5.22 10.10 -7.61
C VAL A 158 6.06 9.49 -6.49
N LEU A 159 5.40 8.84 -5.55
CA LEU A 159 6.06 8.12 -4.48
C LEU A 159 6.04 6.62 -4.76
N VAL A 160 7.22 6.03 -4.97
CA VAL A 160 7.39 4.58 -5.17
C VAL A 160 7.74 3.94 -3.83
N SER A 161 6.90 3.04 -3.35
CA SER A 161 7.05 2.55 -2.00
C SER A 161 6.77 1.05 -1.87
N THR A 162 7.30 0.46 -0.81
CA THR A 162 6.84 -0.83 -0.29
C THR A 162 5.59 -0.63 0.58
N THR A 163 5.07 -1.68 1.21
CA THR A 163 3.92 -1.65 2.15
C THR A 163 4.05 -0.68 3.32
N VAL A 164 5.20 0.01 3.47
CA VAL A 164 5.49 0.95 4.57
C VAL A 164 4.60 2.20 4.58
N ILE A 165 3.79 2.45 3.53
CA ILE A 165 2.80 3.56 3.49
C ILE A 165 1.71 3.41 4.58
N GLU A 166 1.75 2.35 5.37
CA GLU A 166 0.80 2.14 6.48
C GLU A 166 0.88 3.21 7.56
N VAL A 167 1.95 4.03 7.61
CA VAL A 167 2.20 4.98 8.69
C VAL A 167 2.02 6.44 8.25
N GLY A 168 0.97 7.04 8.73
CA GLY A 168 0.96 8.35 9.39
C GLY A 168 0.72 9.61 8.57
N VAL A 169 1.08 9.75 7.31
CA VAL A 169 0.88 11.03 6.58
C VAL A 169 -0.30 10.92 5.62
N ASP A 170 -1.26 11.81 5.82
CA ASP A 170 -2.39 11.98 4.92
C ASP A 170 -1.98 12.91 3.78
N VAL A 171 -2.11 12.43 2.53
CA VAL A 171 -1.84 13.23 1.33
C VAL A 171 -3.11 13.31 0.49
N PRO A 172 -3.99 14.31 0.78
CA PRO A 172 -5.28 14.45 0.10
C PRO A 172 -5.15 14.65 -1.41
N ASN A 173 -4.00 15.14 -1.86
CA ASN A 173 -3.71 15.42 -3.27
C ASN A 173 -3.33 14.17 -4.09
N ALA A 174 -3.10 13.02 -3.43
CA ALA A 174 -2.81 11.77 -4.13
C ALA A 174 -4.11 11.14 -4.63
N THR A 175 -4.27 11.08 -5.95
CA THR A 175 -5.47 10.60 -6.64
C THR A 175 -5.27 9.24 -7.28
N VAL A 176 -4.05 8.86 -7.61
CA VAL A 176 -3.74 7.57 -8.26
C VAL A 176 -2.90 6.70 -7.35
N MET A 177 -3.24 5.41 -7.34
CA MET A 177 -2.43 4.35 -6.75
C MET A 177 -2.28 3.21 -7.74
N VAL A 178 -1.05 2.82 -8.02
CA VAL A 178 -0.71 1.62 -8.79
C VAL A 178 -0.08 0.62 -7.85
N ILE A 179 -0.67 -0.56 -7.72
CA ILE A 179 -0.13 -1.64 -6.88
C ILE A 179 0.42 -2.71 -7.82
N MET A 180 1.74 -2.86 -7.84
CA MET A 180 2.44 -3.85 -8.63
C MET A 180 2.34 -5.23 -7.97
N ASP A 181 2.25 -6.28 -8.78
CA ASP A 181 2.08 -7.66 -8.32
C ASP A 181 0.99 -7.79 -7.24
N ALA A 182 -0.19 -7.26 -7.55
CA ALA A 182 -1.29 -7.12 -6.59
C ALA A 182 -1.76 -8.47 -6.02
N ASP A 183 -1.53 -9.57 -6.73
CA ASP A 183 -1.80 -10.94 -6.31
C ASP A 183 -0.96 -11.40 -5.10
N ARG A 184 0.15 -10.71 -4.82
CA ARG A 184 0.98 -10.98 -3.64
C ARG A 184 0.52 -10.30 -2.37
N PHE A 185 -0.50 -9.45 -2.45
CA PHE A 185 -1.06 -8.75 -1.30
C PHE A 185 -2.33 -9.42 -0.81
N GLY A 186 -2.49 -9.54 0.49
CA GLY A 186 -3.77 -9.92 1.08
C GLY A 186 -4.84 -8.85 0.82
N VAL A 187 -6.11 -9.29 0.71
CA VAL A 187 -7.26 -8.41 0.44
C VAL A 187 -7.34 -7.24 1.44
N SER A 188 -7.05 -7.51 2.70
CA SER A 188 -7.03 -6.49 3.75
C SER A 188 -5.95 -5.42 3.51
N GLN A 189 -4.78 -5.83 3.02
CA GLN A 189 -3.70 -4.91 2.68
C GLN A 189 -4.07 -4.06 1.47
N LEU A 190 -4.62 -4.67 0.41
CA LEU A 190 -5.12 -3.93 -0.75
C LEU A 190 -6.18 -2.91 -0.36
N HIS A 191 -7.07 -3.26 0.56
CA HIS A 191 -8.10 -2.35 1.07
C HIS A 191 -7.47 -1.17 1.83
N GLN A 192 -6.48 -1.41 2.67
CA GLN A 192 -5.77 -0.36 3.41
C GLN A 192 -4.99 0.57 2.48
N LEU A 193 -4.26 0.00 1.51
CA LEU A 193 -3.54 0.77 0.50
C LEU A 193 -4.48 1.64 -0.31
N ARG A 194 -5.56 1.06 -0.86
CA ARG A 194 -6.59 1.81 -1.57
C ARG A 194 -7.14 2.98 -0.76
N GLY A 195 -7.28 2.81 0.54
CA GLY A 195 -7.75 3.84 1.46
C GLY A 195 -6.79 5.02 1.63
N ARG A 196 -5.59 4.98 1.06
CA ARG A 196 -4.62 6.10 1.12
C ARG A 196 -4.83 7.16 0.06
N ILE A 197 -5.61 6.88 -0.97
CA ILE A 197 -6.01 7.86 -2.00
C ILE A 197 -7.48 8.27 -1.84
N GLY A 198 -7.91 9.26 -2.62
CA GLY A 198 -9.29 9.75 -2.57
C GLY A 198 -9.64 10.38 -1.21
N ARG A 199 -8.68 10.96 -0.53
CA ARG A 199 -8.87 11.66 0.75
C ARG A 199 -9.19 13.14 0.59
N GLY A 200 -9.06 13.65 -0.63
CA GLY A 200 -9.49 14.98 -1.03
C GLY A 200 -10.85 14.95 -1.74
N THR A 201 -11.14 16.04 -2.46
CA THR A 201 -12.36 16.22 -3.24
C THR A 201 -12.31 15.57 -4.62
N SER A 202 -11.11 15.21 -5.10
CA SER A 202 -10.89 14.60 -6.41
C SER A 202 -11.08 13.08 -6.35
N PRO A 203 -11.72 12.46 -7.38
CA PRO A 203 -11.90 11.01 -7.44
C PRO A 203 -10.58 10.26 -7.41
N GLY A 204 -10.55 9.14 -6.69
CA GLY A 204 -9.38 8.27 -6.61
C GLY A 204 -9.42 7.15 -7.65
N LEU A 205 -8.25 6.75 -8.15
CA LEU A 205 -8.07 5.62 -9.06
C LEU A 205 -7.04 4.64 -8.49
N CYS A 206 -7.45 3.40 -8.27
CA CYS A 206 -6.57 2.33 -7.81
C CYS A 206 -6.41 1.29 -8.93
N LEU A 207 -5.19 1.03 -9.36
CA LEU A 207 -4.85 0.07 -10.41
C LEU A 207 -4.10 -1.10 -9.79
N LEU A 208 -4.67 -2.29 -9.90
CA LEU A 208 -4.11 -3.55 -9.39
C LEU A 208 -3.42 -4.26 -10.54
N VAL A 209 -2.11 -4.12 -10.63
CA VAL A 209 -1.29 -4.75 -11.66
C VAL A 209 -0.99 -6.18 -11.25
N THR A 210 -1.28 -7.13 -12.12
CA THR A 210 -1.04 -8.56 -11.86
C THR A 210 -0.60 -9.28 -13.11
N SER A 211 0.30 -10.26 -12.91
CA SER A 211 0.68 -11.28 -13.90
C SER A 211 -0.08 -12.60 -13.72
N ALA A 212 -0.93 -12.71 -12.70
CA ALA A 212 -1.75 -13.89 -12.51
C ALA A 212 -2.77 -14.03 -13.64
N VAL A 213 -2.89 -15.24 -14.17
CA VAL A 213 -3.93 -15.61 -15.15
C VAL A 213 -5.18 -15.99 -14.37
N PRO A 214 -6.36 -15.44 -14.70
CA PRO A 214 -7.62 -15.91 -14.10
C PRO A 214 -7.82 -17.40 -14.38
N GLU A 215 -8.16 -18.17 -13.35
CA GLU A 215 -8.59 -19.56 -13.51
C GLU A 215 -9.99 -19.66 -14.12
#